data_7fb5f8ce7dfa80f9516c7d83be5635ed
#
_entry.id   7fb5f8ce7dfa80f9516c7d83be5635ed
#
_cell.length_a   1.000
_cell.length_b   1.000
_cell.length_c   1.000
_cell.angle_alpha   90.00
_cell.angle_beta   90.00
_cell.angle_gamma   90.00
#
_symmetry.space_group_name_H-M   'P 1'
#
loop_
_entity.id
_entity.type
_entity.pdbx_description
1 polymer ?
#
loop_
_entity_poly.entity_id
_entity_poly.type
_entity_poly.pdbx_seq_one_letter_code
_entity_poly.pdbx_strand_id
1 'polypeptide(L)'
;VYALSIFYGQKHDRELEAAKQVARYYGVEQRFLDLAPIFAESDCSLLAASSAQIPHETYAAQLANESDAPVSTYVPFRNGLFLSSAASIALSLDCSVVCYGAHADDAAGAAYPDCSLDFVNAMNQAIYLGSGNQLTIEAPFVSLTKADVVKKGLELGVPYELTWSCYEGGEKPCGKCGT
;
A
#
# COMPACT_ATOMS: atom_id res chain seq x y z
N VAL A 1 -5.38 19.00 -0.27
CA VAL A 1 -4.84 17.63 -0.24
C VAL A 1 -5.17 17.00 1.10
N TYR A 2 -5.58 15.74 1.08
CA TYR A 2 -5.83 14.93 2.28
C TYR A 2 -4.95 13.68 2.22
N ALA A 3 -4.46 13.21 3.36
CA ALA A 3 -3.79 11.91 3.50
C ALA A 3 -4.76 10.92 4.15
N LEU A 4 -4.97 9.76 3.54
CA LEU A 4 -5.74 8.67 4.13
C LEU A 4 -4.80 7.58 4.61
N SER A 5 -4.84 7.28 5.90
CA SER A 5 -4.14 6.15 6.50
C SER A 5 -5.13 5.08 6.91
N ILE A 6 -4.85 3.84 6.56
CA ILE A 6 -5.78 2.72 6.76
C ILE A 6 -5.13 1.69 7.67
N PHE A 7 -5.80 1.40 8.79
CA PHE A 7 -5.52 0.25 9.60
C PHE A 7 -6.30 -0.94 9.06
N TYR A 8 -5.60 -2.06 8.77
CA TYR A 8 -6.20 -3.26 8.19
C TYR A 8 -5.92 -4.52 9.05
N GLY A 9 -5.51 -4.32 10.31
CA GLY A 9 -5.18 -5.40 11.22
C GLY A 9 -3.71 -5.86 11.13
N GLN A 10 -2.81 -5.03 10.58
CA GLN A 10 -1.38 -5.34 10.51
C GLN A 10 -0.75 -5.53 11.89
N LYS A 11 0.31 -6.35 11.96
CA LYS A 11 1.00 -6.75 13.20
C LYS A 11 1.57 -5.61 14.03
N HIS A 12 1.84 -4.45 13.40
CA HIS A 12 2.35 -3.27 14.09
C HIS A 12 1.81 -1.98 13.45
N ASP A 13 1.93 -0.87 14.16
CA ASP A 13 1.42 0.45 13.81
C ASP A 13 2.50 1.47 13.38
N ARG A 14 3.77 1.03 13.25
CA ARG A 14 4.90 1.89 12.88
C ARG A 14 4.65 2.69 11.60
N GLU A 15 4.02 2.08 10.60
CA GLU A 15 3.64 2.74 9.35
C GLU A 15 2.65 3.89 9.60
N LEU A 16 1.69 3.70 10.51
CA LEU A 16 0.70 4.73 10.84
C LEU A 16 1.32 5.89 11.60
N GLU A 17 2.26 5.61 12.51
CA GLU A 17 3.00 6.65 13.23
C GLU A 17 3.93 7.42 12.27
N ALA A 18 4.61 6.74 11.35
CA ALA A 18 5.39 7.39 10.29
C ALA A 18 4.49 8.26 9.39
N ALA A 19 3.33 7.75 8.98
CA ALA A 19 2.37 8.51 8.17
C ALA A 19 1.88 9.79 8.89
N LYS A 20 1.66 9.74 10.21
CA LYS A 20 1.33 10.93 11.00
C LYS A 20 2.45 11.97 10.99
N GLN A 21 3.70 11.52 11.12
CA GLN A 21 4.86 12.42 11.10
C GLN A 21 5.03 13.09 9.73
N VAL A 22 4.91 12.31 8.65
CA VAL A 22 4.98 12.81 7.27
C VAL A 22 3.83 13.80 6.99
N ALA A 23 2.59 13.47 7.38
CA ALA A 23 1.46 14.38 7.20
C ALA A 23 1.66 15.72 7.94
N ARG A 24 2.18 15.67 9.16
CA ARG A 24 2.54 16.90 9.93
C ARG A 24 3.66 17.71 9.27
N TYR A 25 4.69 17.02 8.77
CA TYR A 25 5.82 17.67 8.08
C TYR A 25 5.35 18.47 6.86
N TYR A 26 4.43 17.91 6.08
CA TYR A 26 3.87 18.58 4.90
C TYR A 26 2.63 19.44 5.18
N GLY A 27 2.16 19.53 6.43
CA GLY A 27 0.96 20.31 6.80
C GLY A 27 -0.32 19.77 6.15
N VAL A 28 -0.41 18.46 5.89
CA VAL A 28 -1.55 17.80 5.22
C VAL A 28 -2.51 17.28 6.28
N GLU A 29 -3.82 17.52 6.08
CA GLU A 29 -4.88 16.94 6.91
C GLU A 29 -4.93 15.41 6.71
N GLN A 30 -4.83 14.66 7.82
CA GLN A 30 -4.82 13.21 7.81
C GLN A 30 -6.15 12.64 8.32
N ARG A 31 -6.67 11.66 7.58
CA ARG A 31 -7.84 10.86 7.95
C ARG A 31 -7.41 9.44 8.24
N PHE A 32 -8.13 8.78 9.16
CA PHE A 32 -7.89 7.39 9.53
C PHE A 32 -9.14 6.56 9.26
N LEU A 33 -8.92 5.36 8.73
CA LEU A 33 -9.96 4.38 8.47
C LEU A 33 -9.53 3.02 9.05
N ASP A 34 -10.43 2.36 9.76
CA ASP A 34 -10.21 1.00 10.26
C ASP A 34 -10.98 -0.01 9.40
N LEU A 35 -10.25 -0.88 8.72
CA LEU A 35 -10.76 -1.98 7.90
C LEU A 35 -10.35 -3.35 8.45
N ALA A 36 -9.77 -3.43 9.65
CA ALA A 36 -9.32 -4.68 10.26
C ALA A 36 -10.41 -5.78 10.32
N PRO A 37 -11.69 -5.46 10.61
CA PRO A 37 -12.74 -6.49 10.66
C PRO A 37 -12.94 -7.24 9.34
N ILE A 38 -12.62 -6.62 8.19
CA ILE A 38 -12.81 -7.26 6.88
C ILE A 38 -11.76 -8.37 6.64
N PHE A 39 -10.58 -8.24 7.25
CA PHE A 39 -9.48 -9.17 7.07
C PHE A 39 -9.34 -10.17 8.23
N ALA A 40 -10.32 -10.25 9.13
CA ALA A 40 -10.26 -11.09 10.35
C ALA A 40 -10.10 -12.59 10.04
N GLU A 41 -10.62 -13.07 8.91
CA GLU A 41 -10.53 -14.47 8.48
C GLU A 41 -9.30 -14.76 7.58
N SER A 42 -8.46 -13.76 7.32
CA SER A 42 -7.27 -13.94 6.48
C SER A 42 -6.09 -14.47 7.27
N ASP A 43 -5.38 -15.44 6.71
CA ASP A 43 -4.15 -16.04 7.26
C ASP A 43 -2.86 -15.35 6.78
N CYS A 44 -2.98 -14.21 6.10
CA CYS A 44 -1.83 -13.44 5.61
C CYS A 44 -0.82 -13.14 6.73
N SER A 45 0.46 -13.39 6.45
CA SER A 45 1.55 -13.25 7.43
C SER A 45 1.73 -11.84 8.00
N LEU A 46 1.19 -10.81 7.36
CA LEU A 46 1.23 -9.42 7.85
C LEU A 46 0.17 -9.11 8.91
N LEU A 47 -0.87 -9.93 9.05
CA LEU A 47 -2.00 -9.64 9.93
C LEU A 47 -1.75 -10.14 11.35
N ALA A 48 -2.19 -9.37 12.34
CA ALA A 48 -2.05 -9.72 13.76
C ALA A 48 -2.82 -10.99 14.13
N ALA A 49 -3.92 -11.29 13.42
CA ALA A 49 -4.71 -12.50 13.62
C ALA A 49 -4.00 -13.77 13.10
N SER A 50 -3.02 -13.63 12.20
CA SER A 50 -2.28 -14.75 11.62
C SER A 50 -1.10 -15.17 12.50
N SER A 51 -0.92 -16.48 12.68
CA SER A 51 0.27 -17.08 13.29
C SER A 51 1.44 -17.25 12.30
N ALA A 52 1.24 -16.98 11.02
CA ALA A 52 2.27 -17.11 10.00
C ALA A 52 3.44 -16.14 10.25
N GLN A 53 4.66 -16.62 10.00
CA GLN A 53 5.86 -15.79 10.10
C GLN A 53 6.01 -14.89 8.85
N ILE A 54 6.55 -13.69 9.06
CA ILE A 54 6.90 -12.80 7.94
C ILE A 54 8.15 -13.37 7.25
N PRO A 55 8.13 -13.62 5.93
CA PRO A 55 9.28 -14.14 5.21
C PRO A 55 10.45 -13.14 5.22
N HIS A 56 11.67 -13.68 5.38
CA HIS A 56 12.92 -12.92 5.27
C HIS A 56 13.61 -13.17 3.91
N GLU A 57 12.85 -13.43 2.88
CA GLU A 57 13.30 -13.71 1.51
C GLU A 57 12.81 -12.62 0.55
N THR A 58 13.51 -12.49 -0.58
CA THR A 58 13.05 -11.62 -1.66
C THR A 58 11.76 -12.17 -2.29
N TYR A 59 10.94 -11.32 -2.89
CA TYR A 59 9.74 -11.76 -3.60
C TYR A 59 10.05 -12.78 -4.70
N ALA A 60 11.14 -12.61 -5.43
CA ALA A 60 11.59 -13.57 -6.45
C ALA A 60 11.88 -14.96 -5.86
N ALA A 61 12.49 -15.04 -4.68
CA ALA A 61 12.75 -16.32 -4.00
C ALA A 61 11.45 -16.96 -3.50
N GLN A 62 10.53 -16.17 -2.94
CA GLN A 62 9.21 -16.66 -2.51
C GLN A 62 8.41 -17.23 -3.69
N LEU A 63 8.32 -16.51 -4.81
CA LEU A 63 7.61 -16.95 -6.01
C LEU A 63 8.25 -18.20 -6.68
N ALA A 64 9.55 -18.38 -6.54
CA ALA A 64 10.22 -19.59 -7.07
C ALA A 64 9.86 -20.86 -6.27
N ASN A 65 9.46 -20.70 -5.02
CA ASN A 65 9.08 -21.80 -4.12
C ASN A 65 7.58 -22.14 -4.18
N GLU A 66 6.73 -21.18 -4.58
CA GLU A 66 5.26 -21.31 -4.63
C GLU A 66 4.78 -21.03 -6.07
N SER A 67 4.48 -22.08 -6.82
CA SER A 67 4.37 -22.01 -8.28
C SER A 67 3.21 -21.19 -8.86
N ASP A 68 2.14 -20.80 -8.13
CA ASP A 68 0.97 -20.14 -8.71
C ASP A 68 0.16 -19.21 -7.76
N ALA A 69 0.64 -18.92 -6.57
CA ALA A 69 -0.09 -18.10 -5.60
C ALA A 69 0.64 -16.77 -5.34
N PRO A 70 -0.07 -15.70 -4.94
CA PRO A 70 0.56 -14.52 -4.40
C PRO A 70 1.43 -14.85 -3.18
N VAL A 71 2.45 -14.03 -2.89
CA VAL A 71 3.33 -14.22 -1.72
C VAL A 71 2.52 -14.19 -0.40
N SER A 72 3.03 -14.86 0.65
CA SER A 72 2.32 -14.99 1.94
C SER A 72 2.03 -13.66 2.65
N THR A 73 2.69 -12.59 2.22
CA THR A 73 2.44 -11.20 2.66
C THR A 73 1.32 -10.50 1.87
N TYR A 74 0.73 -11.16 0.87
CA TYR A 74 -0.41 -10.61 0.15
C TYR A 74 -1.67 -10.64 1.02
N VAL A 75 -2.18 -9.47 1.36
CA VAL A 75 -3.50 -9.33 2.00
C VAL A 75 -4.56 -9.34 0.90
N PRO A 76 -5.51 -10.27 0.89
CA PRO A 76 -6.43 -10.48 -0.22
C PRO A 76 -7.17 -9.22 -0.66
N PHE A 77 -6.93 -8.77 -1.90
CA PHE A 77 -7.60 -7.63 -2.55
C PHE A 77 -7.52 -6.32 -1.73
N ARG A 78 -6.46 -6.16 -0.91
CA ARG A 78 -6.33 -5.01 0.00
C ARG A 78 -6.36 -3.68 -0.74
N ASN A 79 -5.59 -3.53 -1.82
CA ASN A 79 -5.55 -2.27 -2.57
C ASN A 79 -6.88 -1.95 -3.25
N GLY A 80 -7.62 -2.96 -3.72
CA GLY A 80 -8.97 -2.76 -4.26
C GLY A 80 -9.93 -2.18 -3.22
N LEU A 81 -9.91 -2.72 -2.00
CA LEU A 81 -10.72 -2.21 -0.90
C LEU A 81 -10.28 -0.80 -0.46
N PHE A 82 -8.96 -0.56 -0.38
CA PHE A 82 -8.41 0.74 -0.04
C PHE A 82 -8.84 1.81 -1.04
N LEU A 83 -8.70 1.54 -2.34
CA LEU A 83 -9.08 2.47 -3.40
C LEU A 83 -10.58 2.72 -3.43
N SER A 84 -11.42 1.69 -3.22
CA SER A 84 -12.88 1.85 -3.14
C SER A 84 -13.29 2.71 -1.95
N SER A 85 -12.69 2.49 -0.78
CA SER A 85 -12.94 3.29 0.42
C SER A 85 -12.46 4.74 0.24
N ALA A 86 -11.25 4.90 -0.31
CA ALA A 86 -10.68 6.20 -0.61
C ALA A 86 -11.54 6.98 -1.61
N ALA A 87 -12.11 6.32 -2.61
CA ALA A 87 -13.00 6.95 -3.58
C ALA A 87 -14.25 7.54 -2.92
N SER A 88 -14.89 6.79 -2.03
CA SER A 88 -16.07 7.28 -1.29
C SER A 88 -15.74 8.49 -0.40
N ILE A 89 -14.58 8.44 0.27
CA ILE A 89 -14.11 9.55 1.10
C ILE A 89 -13.75 10.76 0.24
N ALA A 90 -13.03 10.56 -0.86
CA ALA A 90 -12.60 11.60 -1.79
C ALA A 90 -13.78 12.37 -2.37
N LEU A 91 -14.83 11.67 -2.82
CA LEU A 91 -16.06 12.29 -3.32
C LEU A 91 -16.77 13.13 -2.22
N SER A 92 -16.77 12.67 -0.98
CA SER A 92 -17.35 13.40 0.15
C SER A 92 -16.54 14.66 0.54
N LEU A 93 -15.28 14.74 0.07
CA LEU A 93 -14.38 15.88 0.30
C LEU A 93 -14.14 16.72 -0.96
N ASP A 94 -14.98 16.56 -1.98
CA ASP A 94 -14.87 17.25 -3.27
C ASP A 94 -13.48 17.10 -3.93
N CYS A 95 -12.83 15.95 -3.74
CA CYS A 95 -11.58 15.63 -4.41
C CYS A 95 -11.87 15.00 -5.79
N SER A 96 -11.01 15.29 -6.76
CA SER A 96 -11.11 14.76 -8.13
C SER A 96 -10.10 13.64 -8.43
N VAL A 97 -9.11 13.42 -7.55
CA VAL A 97 -8.05 12.43 -7.76
C VAL A 97 -7.74 11.70 -6.45
N VAL A 98 -7.55 10.38 -6.54
CA VAL A 98 -6.94 9.55 -5.49
C VAL A 98 -5.60 9.05 -6.00
N CYS A 99 -4.52 9.35 -5.27
CA CYS A 99 -3.18 8.86 -5.58
C CYS A 99 -2.79 7.71 -4.65
N TYR A 100 -2.12 6.67 -5.19
CA TYR A 100 -1.51 5.63 -4.37
C TYR A 100 -0.18 5.14 -4.93
N GLY A 101 0.63 4.51 -4.08
CA GLY A 101 2.05 4.25 -4.33
C GLY A 101 2.38 2.86 -4.89
N ALA A 102 1.52 2.24 -5.71
CA ALA A 102 1.89 0.99 -6.38
C ALA A 102 3.14 1.18 -7.25
N HIS A 103 4.03 0.20 -7.26
CA HIS A 103 5.26 0.21 -8.06
C HIS A 103 5.54 -1.15 -8.71
N ALA A 104 6.43 -1.16 -9.74
CA ALA A 104 6.64 -2.31 -10.60
C ALA A 104 7.13 -3.56 -9.86
N ASP A 105 7.97 -3.41 -8.82
CA ASP A 105 8.54 -4.56 -8.11
C ASP A 105 7.47 -5.34 -7.33
N ASP A 106 6.42 -4.68 -6.82
CA ASP A 106 5.30 -5.34 -6.14
C ASP A 106 4.44 -6.15 -7.12
N ALA A 107 4.31 -5.70 -8.38
CA ALA A 107 3.57 -6.41 -9.42
C ALA A 107 4.37 -7.56 -10.06
N ALA A 108 5.70 -7.59 -9.88
CA ALA A 108 6.57 -8.54 -10.53
C ALA A 108 6.21 -9.99 -10.14
N GLY A 109 6.08 -10.86 -11.14
CA GLY A 109 5.74 -12.26 -10.93
C GLY A 109 4.39 -12.52 -10.27
N ALA A 110 3.48 -11.53 -10.30
CA ALA A 110 2.19 -11.55 -9.61
C ALA A 110 2.29 -11.66 -8.07
N ALA A 111 3.38 -11.18 -7.47
CA ALA A 111 3.54 -11.16 -6.01
C ALA A 111 2.38 -10.44 -5.34
N TYR A 112 2.00 -9.27 -5.86
CA TYR A 112 0.82 -8.50 -5.46
C TYR A 112 0.02 -8.11 -6.70
N PRO A 113 -0.97 -8.92 -7.12
CA PRO A 113 -1.75 -8.70 -8.35
C PRO A 113 -2.43 -7.32 -8.39
N ASP A 114 -2.84 -6.82 -7.23
CA ASP A 114 -3.50 -5.53 -7.04
C ASP A 114 -2.55 -4.32 -7.00
N CYS A 115 -1.28 -4.51 -7.42
CA CYS A 115 -0.31 -3.46 -7.74
C CYS A 115 0.00 -3.35 -9.24
N SER A 116 -0.58 -4.23 -10.08
CA SER A 116 -0.30 -4.26 -11.52
C SER A 116 -0.90 -3.06 -12.26
N LEU A 117 -0.31 -2.69 -13.40
CA LEU A 117 -0.86 -1.63 -14.27
C LEU A 117 -2.27 -1.96 -14.76
N ASP A 118 -2.53 -3.22 -15.10
CA ASP A 118 -3.86 -3.67 -15.53
C ASP A 118 -4.90 -3.50 -14.43
N PHE A 119 -4.55 -3.83 -13.18
CA PHE A 119 -5.40 -3.59 -12.03
C PHE A 119 -5.66 -2.08 -11.81
N VAL A 120 -4.62 -1.24 -11.88
CA VAL A 120 -4.75 0.23 -11.78
C VAL A 120 -5.75 0.75 -12.81
N ASN A 121 -5.60 0.34 -14.07
CA ASN A 121 -6.47 0.77 -15.17
C ASN A 121 -7.91 0.32 -14.94
N ALA A 122 -8.14 -0.94 -14.54
CA ALA A 122 -9.48 -1.47 -14.27
C ALA A 122 -10.15 -0.74 -13.09
N MET A 123 -9.43 -0.52 -11.99
CA MET A 123 -9.95 0.20 -10.82
C MET A 123 -10.22 1.67 -11.15
N ASN A 124 -9.35 2.32 -11.91
CA ASN A 124 -9.58 3.68 -12.36
C ASN A 124 -10.85 3.78 -13.21
N GLN A 125 -11.05 2.86 -14.15
CA GLN A 125 -12.26 2.80 -14.96
C GLN A 125 -13.52 2.60 -14.10
N ALA A 126 -13.49 1.66 -13.15
CA ALA A 126 -14.63 1.37 -12.29
C ALA A 126 -14.99 2.59 -11.42
N ILE A 127 -13.98 3.23 -10.81
CA ILE A 127 -14.18 4.40 -9.95
C ILE A 127 -14.62 5.62 -10.77
N TYR A 128 -14.02 5.86 -11.94
CA TYR A 128 -14.41 6.94 -12.83
C TYR A 128 -15.90 6.85 -13.22
N LEU A 129 -16.32 5.69 -13.71
CA LEU A 129 -17.72 5.45 -14.07
C LEU A 129 -18.65 5.50 -12.85
N GLY A 130 -18.27 4.84 -11.74
CA GLY A 130 -19.06 4.78 -10.52
C GLY A 130 -19.22 6.12 -9.82
N SER A 131 -18.28 7.05 -10.01
CA SER A 131 -18.35 8.41 -9.50
C SER A 131 -19.11 9.39 -10.42
N GLY A 132 -19.68 8.91 -11.54
CA GLY A 132 -20.28 9.81 -12.53
C GLY A 132 -19.24 10.67 -13.23
N ASN A 133 -18.05 10.12 -13.50
CA ASN A 133 -16.91 10.76 -14.18
C ASN A 133 -16.24 11.91 -13.36
N GLN A 134 -16.36 11.87 -12.04
CA GLN A 134 -15.84 12.95 -11.19
C GLN A 134 -14.50 12.63 -10.55
N LEU A 135 -14.14 11.34 -10.39
CA LEU A 135 -12.96 10.90 -9.66
C LEU A 135 -12.09 9.99 -10.51
N THR A 136 -10.79 10.22 -10.49
CA THR A 136 -9.77 9.36 -11.12
C THR A 136 -8.80 8.81 -10.10
N ILE A 137 -8.13 7.69 -10.44
CA ILE A 137 -7.00 7.14 -9.70
C ILE A 137 -5.71 7.41 -10.45
N GLU A 138 -4.69 7.83 -9.71
CA GLU A 138 -3.33 7.95 -10.22
C GLU A 138 -2.37 7.07 -9.41
N ALA A 139 -1.57 6.28 -10.11
CA ALA A 139 -0.48 5.49 -9.56
C ALA A 139 0.84 5.91 -10.23
N PRO A 140 1.44 7.04 -9.81
CA PRO A 140 2.55 7.67 -10.54
C PRO A 140 3.81 6.81 -10.59
N PHE A 141 3.90 5.78 -9.76
CA PHE A 141 5.08 4.90 -9.65
C PHE A 141 4.85 3.50 -10.23
N VAL A 142 3.68 3.19 -10.80
CA VAL A 142 3.29 1.84 -11.23
C VAL A 142 4.28 1.19 -12.23
N SER A 143 5.00 2.01 -13.01
CA SER A 143 6.01 1.55 -13.97
C SER A 143 7.45 1.72 -13.47
N LEU A 144 7.66 2.19 -12.24
CA LEU A 144 8.97 2.44 -11.65
C LEU A 144 9.34 1.31 -10.69
N THR A 145 10.64 1.03 -10.60
CA THR A 145 11.18 0.16 -9.55
C THR A 145 11.19 0.89 -8.20
N LYS A 146 11.28 0.17 -7.11
CA LYS A 146 11.45 0.75 -5.77
C LYS A 146 12.69 1.65 -5.68
N ALA A 147 13.77 1.27 -6.36
CA ALA A 147 14.99 2.08 -6.46
C ALA A 147 14.72 3.43 -7.16
N ASP A 148 13.92 3.44 -8.25
CA ASP A 148 13.53 4.66 -8.94
C ASP A 148 12.65 5.56 -8.06
N VAL A 149 11.73 4.95 -7.27
CA VAL A 149 10.90 5.69 -6.29
C VAL A 149 11.79 6.37 -5.24
N VAL A 150 12.76 5.64 -4.69
CA VAL A 150 13.73 6.22 -3.72
C VAL A 150 14.53 7.35 -4.35
N LYS A 151 15.04 7.15 -5.57
CA LYS A 151 15.78 8.19 -6.31
C LYS A 151 14.92 9.45 -6.51
N LYS A 152 13.66 9.26 -6.94
CA LYS A 152 12.73 10.38 -7.11
C LYS A 152 12.44 11.09 -5.79
N GLY A 153 12.29 10.36 -4.70
CA GLY A 153 12.10 10.93 -3.37
C GLY A 153 13.31 11.75 -2.91
N LEU A 154 14.54 11.30 -3.17
CA LEU A 154 15.77 12.07 -2.88
C LEU A 154 15.83 13.37 -3.69
N GLU A 155 15.48 13.33 -4.97
CA GLU A 155 15.38 14.51 -5.84
C GLU A 155 14.36 15.54 -5.30
N LEU A 156 13.26 15.05 -4.72
CA LEU A 156 12.18 15.87 -4.15
C LEU A 156 12.43 16.30 -2.70
N GLY A 157 13.51 15.85 -2.07
CA GLY A 157 13.81 16.13 -0.67
C GLY A 157 12.84 15.47 0.32
N VAL A 158 12.38 14.26 0.02
CA VAL A 158 11.51 13.51 0.94
C VAL A 158 12.26 13.21 2.24
N PRO A 159 11.68 13.50 3.42
CA PRO A 159 12.30 13.24 4.71
C PRO A 159 12.22 11.74 5.04
N TYR A 160 13.12 10.94 4.46
CA TYR A 160 13.11 9.47 4.62
C TYR A 160 13.27 9.02 6.08
N GLU A 161 13.88 9.81 6.94
CA GLU A 161 13.97 9.54 8.38
C GLU A 161 12.62 9.52 9.09
N LEU A 162 11.57 10.09 8.48
CA LEU A 162 10.19 10.06 8.99
C LEU A 162 9.37 8.91 8.40
N THR A 163 9.94 8.12 7.47
CA THR A 163 9.22 7.05 6.77
C THR A 163 9.47 5.68 7.40
N TRP A 164 8.58 4.74 7.12
CA TRP A 164 8.71 3.35 7.55
C TRP A 164 8.20 2.40 6.47
N SER A 165 8.96 1.34 6.17
CA SER A 165 8.55 0.30 5.23
C SER A 165 8.72 -1.14 5.77
N CYS A 166 9.47 -1.34 6.85
CA CYS A 166 9.79 -2.66 7.39
C CYS A 166 8.56 -3.35 7.97
N TYR A 167 8.34 -4.61 7.59
CA TYR A 167 7.22 -5.42 8.06
C TYR A 167 7.32 -5.90 9.51
N GLU A 168 8.52 -5.93 10.11
CA GLU A 168 8.75 -6.46 11.46
C GLU A 168 8.35 -5.52 12.60
N GLY A 169 8.21 -4.23 12.36
CA GLY A 169 7.75 -3.26 13.35
C GLY A 169 8.68 -3.05 14.57
N GLY A 170 9.94 -3.47 14.50
CA GLY A 170 10.92 -3.29 15.57
C GLY A 170 11.30 -1.82 15.80
N GLU A 171 12.26 -1.55 16.70
CA GLU A 171 12.78 -0.19 16.93
C GLU A 171 13.51 0.35 15.70
N LYS A 172 14.16 -0.54 14.95
CA LYS A 172 14.86 -0.25 13.68
C LYS A 172 14.38 -1.19 12.60
N PRO A 173 14.47 -0.79 11.32
CA PRO A 173 14.21 -1.69 10.19
C PRO A 173 15.06 -2.96 10.29
N CYS A 174 14.48 -4.12 10.02
CA CYS A 174 15.15 -5.42 10.17
C CYS A 174 16.24 -5.68 9.12
N GLY A 175 16.16 -5.03 7.95
CA GLY A 175 17.07 -5.22 6.82
C GLY A 175 17.01 -6.61 6.18
N LYS A 176 15.92 -7.38 6.39
CA LYS A 176 15.79 -8.77 5.94
C LYS A 176 14.44 -9.07 5.26
N CYS A 177 13.36 -8.35 5.60
CA CYS A 177 12.06 -8.52 4.94
C CYS A 177 12.09 -8.05 3.49
N GLY A 178 11.11 -8.48 2.69
CA GLY A 178 11.07 -8.24 1.24
C GLY A 178 10.80 -6.79 0.80
N THR A 179 10.64 -5.84 1.76
CA THR A 179 10.34 -4.43 1.41
C THR A 179 11.57 -3.59 1.20
#